data_17a11640fdd4dc61119e4097abc808ff
#
_entry.id   17a11640fdd4dc61119e4097abc808ff
#
_cell.length_a   1.000
_cell.length_b   1.000
_cell.length_c   1.000
_cell.angle_alpha   90.00
_cell.angle_beta   90.00
_cell.angle_gamma   90.00
#
_symmetry.space_group_name_H-M   'P 1'
#
loop_
_entity.id
_entity.type
_entity.pdbx_description
1 polymer ?
#
loop_
_entity_poly.entity_id
_entity_poly.type
_entity_poly.pdbx_seq_one_letter_code
_entity_poly.pdbx_strand_id
1 'polypeptide(L)'
;GVSNEIGDAACQKLGPFAEKAGMYAIFHQHLQPGEPGWSFDKFLAYNPANMLNFDAGHYFGATGLHPNGIIERLHKRIVSVHLKDKTGPEGNPPNTNMPWGKGQTPVADILLLLKKNKWPIYADIELEYPVPVGSDAVAEVRKCVEFCRNVLA
;
A
#
# COMPACT_ATOMS: atom_id res chain seq x y z
N GLY A 1 -4.45 12.15 -11.27
CA GLY A 1 -3.61 12.47 -10.12
C GLY A 1 -2.13 12.41 -10.46
N VAL A 2 -1.31 13.01 -9.62
CA VAL A 2 0.15 12.93 -9.71
C VAL A 2 0.63 12.04 -8.56
N SER A 3 1.40 11.00 -8.87
CA SER A 3 1.99 10.10 -7.87
C SER A 3 3.41 10.54 -7.53
N ASN A 4 3.76 10.49 -6.25
CA ASN A 4 5.11 10.73 -5.76
C ASN A 4 5.34 10.03 -4.42
N GLU A 5 6.62 9.84 -4.06
CA GLU A 5 6.96 9.33 -2.74
C GLU A 5 6.61 10.35 -1.65
N ILE A 6 6.12 9.87 -0.51
CA ILE A 6 5.70 10.70 0.60
C ILE A 6 6.89 11.40 1.27
N GLY A 7 6.80 12.70 1.45
CA GLY A 7 7.83 13.51 2.09
C GLY A 7 7.41 14.97 2.25
N ASP A 8 8.06 15.69 3.18
CA ASP A 8 7.69 17.07 3.52
C ASP A 8 7.64 18.00 2.29
N ALA A 9 8.73 18.06 1.55
CA ALA A 9 8.83 18.95 0.40
C ALA A 9 7.82 18.61 -0.70
N ALA A 10 7.61 17.32 -0.98
CA ALA A 10 6.66 16.86 -1.98
C ALA A 10 5.22 17.20 -1.56
N CYS A 11 4.84 16.86 -0.33
CA CYS A 11 3.48 17.08 0.18
C CYS A 11 3.11 18.55 0.30
N GLN A 12 4.06 19.42 0.73
CA GLN A 12 3.85 20.85 0.82
C GLN A 12 3.74 21.53 -0.56
N LYS A 13 4.44 21.02 -1.56
CA LYS A 13 4.47 21.60 -2.90
C LYS A 13 3.34 21.09 -3.79
N LEU A 14 3.16 19.77 -3.84
CA LEU A 14 2.23 19.14 -4.80
C LEU A 14 0.77 19.22 -4.35
N GLY A 15 0.50 19.20 -3.06
CA GLY A 15 -0.86 19.33 -2.53
C GLY A 15 -1.58 20.58 -3.00
N PRO A 16 -1.05 21.79 -2.73
CA PRO A 16 -1.65 23.03 -3.20
C PRO A 16 -1.74 23.15 -4.73
N PHE A 17 -0.76 22.60 -5.46
CA PHE A 17 -0.79 22.55 -6.91
C PHE A 17 -1.95 21.66 -7.42
N ALA A 18 -2.09 20.47 -6.85
CA ALA A 18 -3.15 19.53 -7.21
C ALA A 18 -4.54 20.09 -6.87
N GLU A 19 -4.70 20.69 -5.69
CA GLU A 19 -5.95 21.34 -5.27
C GLU A 19 -6.37 22.41 -6.26
N LYS A 20 -5.45 23.31 -6.64
CA LYS A 20 -5.71 24.36 -7.64
C LYS A 20 -6.09 23.80 -9.01
N ALA A 21 -5.58 22.64 -9.37
CA ALA A 21 -5.88 21.95 -10.63
C ALA A 21 -7.13 21.06 -10.56
N GLY A 22 -7.83 20.98 -9.43
CA GLY A 22 -8.97 20.09 -9.23
C GLY A 22 -8.59 18.61 -9.23
N MET A 23 -7.38 18.28 -8.78
CA MET A 23 -6.82 16.91 -8.73
C MET A 23 -6.39 16.53 -7.32
N TYR A 24 -5.96 15.28 -7.15
CA TYR A 24 -5.26 14.82 -5.96
C TYR A 24 -3.75 14.69 -6.21
N ALA A 25 -2.95 15.02 -5.21
CA ALA A 25 -1.56 14.62 -5.10
C ALA A 25 -1.53 13.31 -4.30
N ILE A 26 -1.13 12.22 -4.96
CA ILE A 26 -1.21 10.86 -4.40
C ILE A 26 0.20 10.43 -4.01
N PHE A 27 0.40 10.10 -2.73
CA PHE A 27 1.71 9.80 -2.17
C PHE A 27 1.81 8.33 -1.77
N HIS A 28 2.94 7.74 -2.11
CA HIS A 28 3.32 6.37 -1.81
C HIS A 28 4.38 6.34 -0.71
N GLN A 29 4.28 5.40 0.22
CA GLN A 29 5.33 5.16 1.21
C GLN A 29 5.98 3.79 1.02
N HIS A 30 7.25 3.69 1.41
CA HIS A 30 7.97 2.44 1.56
C HIS A 30 8.12 2.08 3.04
N LEU A 31 9.32 2.19 3.59
CA LEU A 31 9.66 1.73 4.94
C LEU A 31 9.56 2.82 6.02
N GLN A 32 9.29 4.06 5.62
CA GLN A 32 9.24 5.22 6.52
C GLN A 32 8.30 5.03 7.73
N PRO A 33 7.16 4.31 7.62
CA PRO A 33 6.30 4.05 8.79
C PRO A 33 6.97 3.31 9.95
N GLY A 34 8.09 2.62 9.70
CA GLY A 34 8.91 2.00 10.75
C GLY A 34 9.82 2.96 11.51
N GLU A 35 9.98 4.20 11.05
CA GLU A 35 10.84 5.19 11.70
C GLU A 35 10.14 5.81 12.93
N PRO A 36 10.87 6.00 14.03
CA PRO A 36 10.32 6.62 15.24
C PRO A 36 9.72 8.00 14.96
N GLY A 37 8.46 8.20 15.38
CA GLY A 37 7.77 9.48 15.24
C GLY A 37 7.24 9.79 13.83
N TRP A 38 7.39 8.88 12.86
CA TRP A 38 6.80 9.06 11.55
C TRP A 38 5.27 8.88 11.57
N SER A 39 4.54 9.69 10.79
CA SER A 39 3.08 9.64 10.77
C SER A 39 2.50 10.10 9.43
N PHE A 40 1.55 9.35 8.89
CA PHE A 40 0.74 9.78 7.74
C PHE A 40 0.02 11.11 7.99
N ASP A 41 -0.46 11.33 9.22
CA ASP A 41 -1.25 12.52 9.56
C ASP A 41 -0.49 13.81 9.32
N LYS A 42 0.82 13.82 9.61
CA LYS A 42 1.71 14.97 9.33
C LYS A 42 1.63 15.39 7.85
N PHE A 43 1.78 14.44 6.94
CA PHE A 43 1.83 14.71 5.51
C PHE A 43 0.46 15.04 4.92
N LEU A 44 -0.58 14.38 5.43
CA LEU A 44 -1.96 14.64 5.01
C LEU A 44 -2.48 16.00 5.53
N ALA A 45 -1.93 16.50 6.62
CA ALA A 45 -2.29 17.80 7.19
C ALA A 45 -1.80 18.99 6.35
N TYR A 46 -0.78 18.81 5.51
CA TYR A 46 -0.27 19.91 4.68
C TYR A 46 -1.30 20.44 3.66
N ASN A 47 -2.14 19.57 3.11
CA ASN A 47 -3.17 19.99 2.17
C ASN A 47 -4.29 18.94 2.05
N PRO A 48 -5.57 19.34 1.91
CA PRO A 48 -6.67 18.40 1.70
C PRO A 48 -6.57 17.59 0.41
N ALA A 49 -5.87 18.06 -0.62
CA ALA A 49 -5.64 17.31 -1.84
C ALA A 49 -4.54 16.25 -1.74
N ASN A 50 -3.78 16.21 -0.62
CA ASN A 50 -2.83 15.13 -0.36
C ASN A 50 -3.59 13.85 -0.03
N MET A 51 -3.38 12.82 -0.81
CA MET A 51 -4.00 11.51 -0.68
C MET A 51 -2.92 10.42 -0.64
N LEU A 52 -3.30 9.21 -0.29
CA LEU A 52 -2.38 8.07 -0.21
C LEU A 52 -2.66 7.05 -1.31
N ASN A 53 -1.59 6.57 -1.92
CA ASN A 53 -1.45 5.22 -2.41
C ASN A 53 -0.77 4.42 -1.29
N PHE A 54 -1.59 3.84 -0.42
CA PHE A 54 -1.10 3.17 0.78
C PHE A 54 -0.50 1.81 0.43
N ASP A 55 0.80 1.64 0.65
CA ASP A 55 1.44 0.34 0.47
C ASP A 55 1.31 -0.51 1.75
N ALA A 56 0.40 -1.46 1.71
CA ALA A 56 0.09 -2.31 2.84
C ALA A 56 1.22 -3.31 3.14
N GLY A 57 1.93 -3.79 2.11
CA GLY A 57 3.03 -4.71 2.29
C GLY A 57 4.27 -4.04 2.88
N HIS A 58 4.64 -2.86 2.39
CA HIS A 58 5.73 -2.08 2.99
C HIS A 58 5.41 -1.65 4.42
N TYR A 59 4.16 -1.24 4.69
CA TYR A 59 3.72 -0.92 6.04
C TYR A 59 3.88 -2.11 6.99
N PHE A 60 3.35 -3.29 6.59
CA PHE A 60 3.48 -4.51 7.40
C PHE A 60 4.94 -4.91 7.58
N GLY A 61 5.71 -4.95 6.49
CA GLY A 61 7.13 -5.35 6.51
C GLY A 61 8.01 -4.46 7.40
N ALA A 62 7.68 -3.16 7.49
CA ALA A 62 8.44 -2.20 8.29
C ALA A 62 8.01 -2.19 9.77
N THR A 63 6.72 -2.40 10.06
CA THR A 63 6.16 -2.18 11.39
C THR A 63 5.71 -3.45 12.10
N GLY A 64 5.40 -4.51 11.38
CA GLY A 64 4.73 -5.70 11.88
C GLY A 64 3.24 -5.49 12.22
N LEU A 65 2.72 -4.26 12.06
CA LEU A 65 1.36 -3.92 12.41
C LEU A 65 0.39 -4.27 11.28
N HIS A 66 -0.84 -4.68 11.65
CA HIS A 66 -1.86 -5.02 10.69
C HIS A 66 -2.34 -3.79 9.89
N PRO A 67 -2.28 -3.80 8.53
CA PRO A 67 -2.59 -2.63 7.70
C PRO A 67 -4.04 -2.13 7.82
N ASN A 68 -4.99 -3.01 8.17
CA ASN A 68 -6.41 -2.65 8.27
C ASN A 68 -6.65 -1.48 9.23
N GLY A 69 -5.89 -1.35 10.31
CA GLY A 69 -6.02 -0.23 11.24
C GLY A 69 -5.78 1.13 10.58
N ILE A 70 -4.80 1.21 9.68
CA ILE A 70 -4.53 2.43 8.89
C ILE A 70 -5.62 2.64 7.84
N ILE A 71 -6.03 1.57 7.14
CA ILE A 71 -7.05 1.66 6.09
C ILE A 71 -8.38 2.14 6.69
N GLU A 72 -8.84 1.56 7.80
CA GLU A 72 -10.07 1.97 8.48
C GLU A 72 -10.03 3.44 8.92
N ARG A 73 -8.92 3.85 9.51
CA ARG A 73 -8.74 5.22 10.03
C ARG A 73 -8.65 6.26 8.91
N LEU A 74 -7.97 5.93 7.81
CA LEU A 74 -7.63 6.88 6.74
C LEU A 74 -8.36 6.62 5.42
N HIS A 75 -9.39 5.76 5.38
CA HIS A 75 -10.06 5.36 4.13
C HIS A 75 -10.53 6.53 3.24
N LYS A 76 -10.88 7.69 3.83
CA LYS A 76 -11.26 8.91 3.08
C LYS A 76 -10.07 9.62 2.45
N ARG A 77 -8.86 9.25 2.82
CA ARG A 77 -7.60 9.83 2.35
C ARG A 77 -6.74 8.82 1.56
N ILE A 78 -7.26 7.61 1.34
CA ILE A 78 -6.62 6.56 0.55
C ILE A 78 -7.36 6.44 -0.78
N VAL A 79 -6.62 6.59 -1.89
CA VAL A 79 -7.14 6.42 -3.26
C VAL A 79 -6.94 4.99 -3.72
N SER A 80 -5.78 4.42 -3.42
CA SER A 80 -5.45 3.05 -3.75
C SER A 80 -4.58 2.40 -2.66
N VAL A 81 -4.59 1.07 -2.65
CA VAL A 81 -3.75 0.25 -1.79
C VAL A 81 -2.87 -0.63 -2.66
N HIS A 82 -1.55 -0.51 -2.53
CA HIS A 82 -0.63 -1.49 -3.09
C HIS A 82 -0.66 -2.76 -2.26
N LEU A 83 -0.93 -3.86 -2.93
CA LEU A 83 -0.94 -5.20 -2.36
C LEU A 83 0.32 -5.94 -2.79
N LYS A 84 1.11 -6.35 -1.83
CA LYS A 84 2.26 -7.25 -1.99
C LYS A 84 2.38 -8.14 -0.77
N ASP A 85 2.97 -9.31 -0.93
CA ASP A 85 3.25 -10.18 0.20
C ASP A 85 4.70 -10.04 0.65
N LYS A 86 4.90 -9.90 1.95
CA LYS A 86 6.21 -9.71 2.57
C LYS A 86 6.32 -10.49 3.88
N THR A 87 7.55 -10.75 4.31
CA THR A 87 7.81 -11.10 5.71
C THR A 87 7.71 -9.87 6.59
N GLY A 88 7.34 -10.05 7.85
CA GLY A 88 7.36 -8.99 8.86
C GLY A 88 8.79 -8.60 9.29
N PRO A 89 8.93 -7.61 10.21
CA PRO A 89 10.24 -7.19 10.69
C PRO A 89 10.98 -8.30 11.46
N GLU A 90 10.27 -9.22 12.09
CA GLU A 90 10.83 -10.40 12.77
C GLU A 90 10.94 -11.64 11.86
N GLY A 91 10.68 -11.48 10.56
CA GLY A 91 10.77 -12.56 9.59
C GLY A 91 12.23 -12.97 9.29
N ASN A 92 12.39 -14.13 8.65
CA ASN A 92 13.71 -14.59 8.22
C ASN A 92 13.68 -14.97 6.72
N PRO A 93 14.28 -14.15 5.84
CA PRO A 93 14.83 -12.81 6.10
C PRO A 93 13.73 -11.79 6.43
N PRO A 94 14.05 -10.71 7.20
CA PRO A 94 13.08 -9.71 7.58
C PRO A 94 12.68 -8.81 6.40
N ASN A 95 11.45 -8.29 6.43
CA ASN A 95 10.92 -7.31 5.48
C ASN A 95 11.21 -7.64 4.00
N THR A 96 11.09 -8.91 3.63
CA THR A 96 11.44 -9.41 2.30
C THR A 96 10.18 -9.66 1.47
N ASN A 97 10.21 -9.24 0.21
CA ASN A 97 9.13 -9.51 -0.74
C ASN A 97 9.04 -11.01 -1.06
N MET A 98 7.86 -11.57 -0.98
CA MET A 98 7.59 -12.99 -1.12
C MET A 98 6.53 -13.26 -2.19
N PRO A 99 6.60 -14.40 -2.89
CA PRO A 99 5.46 -14.86 -3.67
C PRO A 99 4.19 -14.91 -2.80
N TRP A 100 3.06 -14.49 -3.35
CA TRP A 100 1.82 -14.37 -2.59
C TRP A 100 1.40 -15.70 -1.94
N GLY A 101 1.03 -15.61 -0.67
CA GLY A 101 0.73 -16.75 0.19
C GLY A 101 1.96 -17.44 0.80
N LYS A 102 3.16 -16.90 0.58
CA LYS A 102 4.41 -17.37 1.19
C LYS A 102 5.01 -16.40 2.20
N GLY A 103 4.50 -15.16 2.22
CA GLY A 103 4.85 -14.15 3.19
C GLY A 103 3.89 -14.13 4.38
N GLN A 104 3.80 -12.99 5.03
CA GLN A 104 3.05 -12.78 6.27
C GLN A 104 2.11 -11.57 6.18
N THR A 105 2.15 -10.79 5.08
CA THR A 105 1.23 -9.68 4.90
C THR A 105 -0.21 -10.20 4.85
N PRO A 106 -1.15 -9.66 5.64
CA PRO A 106 -2.52 -10.15 5.69
C PRO A 106 -3.34 -9.67 4.49
N VAL A 107 -2.91 -10.04 3.26
CA VAL A 107 -3.50 -9.57 2.00
C VAL A 107 -4.97 -9.96 1.89
N ALA A 108 -5.35 -11.16 2.35
CA ALA A 108 -6.74 -11.61 2.34
C ALA A 108 -7.63 -10.72 3.21
N ASP A 109 -7.17 -10.38 4.42
CA ASP A 109 -7.94 -9.54 5.35
C ASP A 109 -8.13 -8.12 4.81
N ILE A 110 -7.13 -7.58 4.09
CA ILE A 110 -7.23 -6.28 3.44
C ILE A 110 -8.30 -6.33 2.35
N LEU A 111 -8.27 -7.33 1.48
CA LEU A 111 -9.27 -7.50 0.41
C LEU A 111 -10.69 -7.63 0.98
N LEU A 112 -10.87 -8.44 2.03
CA LEU A 112 -12.15 -8.62 2.68
C LEU A 112 -12.65 -7.34 3.36
N LEU A 113 -11.76 -6.56 3.97
CA LEU A 113 -12.10 -5.25 4.54
C LEU A 113 -12.63 -4.30 3.46
N LEU A 114 -11.94 -4.20 2.32
CA LEU A 114 -12.35 -3.36 1.20
C LEU A 114 -13.70 -3.83 0.61
N LYS A 115 -13.87 -5.14 0.40
CA LYS A 115 -15.13 -5.74 -0.08
C LYS A 115 -16.30 -5.44 0.87
N LYS A 116 -16.09 -5.61 2.19
CA LYS A 116 -17.12 -5.37 3.22
C LYS A 116 -17.59 -3.92 3.24
N ASN A 117 -16.67 -2.98 3.21
CA ASN A 117 -16.98 -1.56 3.37
C ASN A 117 -17.35 -0.85 2.06
N LYS A 118 -17.03 -1.43 0.90
CA LYS A 118 -17.28 -0.87 -0.43
C LYS A 118 -16.75 0.57 -0.59
N TRP A 119 -15.63 0.87 0.06
CA TRP A 119 -14.96 2.15 -0.13
C TRP A 119 -14.44 2.27 -1.56
N PRO A 120 -14.42 3.48 -2.15
CA PRO A 120 -13.92 3.70 -3.50
C PRO A 120 -12.38 3.71 -3.53
N ILE A 121 -11.78 2.62 -3.05
CA ILE A 121 -10.33 2.44 -2.95
C ILE A 121 -9.94 1.33 -3.93
N TYR A 122 -9.04 1.63 -4.85
CA TYR A 122 -8.48 0.64 -5.75
C TYR A 122 -7.49 -0.26 -5.01
N ALA A 123 -7.45 -1.53 -5.39
CA ALA A 123 -6.46 -2.49 -4.89
C ALA A 123 -5.55 -2.90 -6.04
N ASP A 124 -4.30 -2.48 -5.98
CA ASP A 124 -3.31 -2.67 -7.03
C ASP A 124 -2.36 -3.80 -6.66
N ILE A 125 -2.21 -4.79 -7.55
CA ILE A 125 -1.23 -5.86 -7.37
C ILE A 125 0.15 -5.30 -7.72
N GLU A 126 1.08 -5.37 -6.78
CA GLU A 126 2.47 -5.00 -7.01
C GLU A 126 3.38 -6.21 -6.89
N LEU A 127 4.04 -6.56 -8.01
CA LEU A 127 4.93 -7.69 -8.09
C LEU A 127 6.38 -7.23 -7.85
N GLU A 128 6.90 -7.47 -6.65
CA GLU A 128 8.27 -7.08 -6.29
C GLU A 128 9.16 -8.25 -5.85
N TYR A 129 8.62 -9.45 -5.73
CA TYR A 129 9.46 -10.61 -5.42
C TYR A 129 10.22 -11.09 -6.68
N PRO A 130 11.39 -11.72 -6.52
CA PRO A 130 12.13 -12.30 -7.64
C PRO A 130 11.28 -13.33 -8.38
N VAL A 131 11.15 -13.16 -9.70
CA VAL A 131 10.42 -14.12 -10.54
C VAL A 131 11.13 -15.48 -10.49
N PRO A 132 10.45 -16.57 -10.12
CA PRO A 132 11.05 -17.88 -10.05
C PRO A 132 11.60 -18.36 -11.38
N VAL A 133 12.67 -19.16 -11.33
CA VAL A 133 13.25 -19.80 -12.52
C VAL A 133 12.18 -20.65 -13.21
N GLY A 134 12.01 -20.46 -14.52
CA GLY A 134 11.00 -21.14 -15.33
C GLY A 134 9.61 -20.48 -15.31
N SER A 135 9.47 -19.32 -14.67
CA SER A 135 8.28 -18.49 -14.71
C SER A 135 8.58 -17.13 -15.38
N ASP A 136 7.55 -16.30 -15.52
CA ASP A 136 7.66 -14.91 -15.98
C ASP A 136 6.72 -14.00 -15.20
N ALA A 137 6.89 -12.68 -15.35
CA ALA A 137 6.10 -11.70 -14.60
C ALA A 137 4.58 -11.82 -14.87
N VAL A 138 4.18 -12.17 -16.08
CA VAL A 138 2.77 -12.33 -16.45
C VAL A 138 2.17 -13.54 -15.74
N ALA A 139 2.89 -14.66 -15.70
CA ALA A 139 2.47 -15.86 -15.00
C ALA A 139 2.35 -15.61 -13.48
N GLU A 140 3.31 -14.89 -12.90
CA GLU A 140 3.29 -14.56 -11.47
C GLU A 140 2.15 -13.59 -11.12
N VAL A 141 1.91 -12.53 -11.91
CA VAL A 141 0.76 -11.64 -11.71
C VAL A 141 -0.56 -12.40 -11.86
N ARG A 142 -0.65 -13.37 -12.77
CA ARG A 142 -1.86 -14.21 -12.91
C ARG A 142 -2.14 -14.98 -11.61
N LYS A 143 -1.13 -15.54 -10.94
CA LYS A 143 -1.28 -16.19 -9.63
C LYS A 143 -1.80 -15.23 -8.56
N CYS A 144 -1.30 -13.98 -8.54
CA CYS A 144 -1.79 -12.95 -7.64
C CYS A 144 -3.26 -12.62 -7.91
N VAL A 145 -3.67 -12.50 -9.17
CA VAL A 145 -5.07 -12.29 -9.56
C VAL A 145 -5.96 -13.45 -9.13
N GLU A 146 -5.51 -14.69 -9.31
CA GLU A 146 -6.23 -15.89 -8.86
C GLU A 146 -6.38 -15.91 -7.33
N PHE A 147 -5.33 -15.54 -6.59
CA PHE A 147 -5.42 -15.39 -5.14
C PHE A 147 -6.51 -14.38 -4.75
N CYS A 148 -6.51 -13.20 -5.37
CA CYS A 148 -7.54 -12.19 -5.11
C CYS A 148 -8.95 -12.69 -5.42
N ARG A 149 -9.14 -13.37 -6.55
CA ARG A 149 -10.44 -13.94 -6.95
C ARG A 149 -10.94 -14.97 -5.94
N ASN A 150 -10.07 -15.86 -5.48
CA ASN A 150 -10.42 -16.88 -4.50
C ASN A 150 -10.82 -16.27 -3.15
N VAL A 151 -10.12 -15.22 -2.70
CA VAL A 151 -10.47 -14.50 -1.46
C VAL A 151 -11.80 -13.75 -1.60
N LEU A 152 -12.07 -13.21 -2.77
CA LEU A 152 -13.25 -12.37 -3.02
C LEU A 152 -14.47 -13.16 -3.51
N ALA A 153 -14.35 -14.44 -3.80
CA ALA A 153 -15.49 -15.28 -4.13
C ALA A 153 -16.43 -15.42 -2.93
#